data_f5cf645cf6753e646a775035c1d49585
#
_entry.id   f5cf645cf6753e646a775035c1d49585
#
_cell.length_a   1.000
_cell.length_b   1.000
_cell.length_c   1.000
_cell.angle_alpha   90.00
_cell.angle_beta   90.00
_cell.angle_gamma   90.00
#
_symmetry.space_group_name_H-M   'P 1'
#
loop_
_entity.id
_entity.type
_entity.pdbx_description
1 polymer ?
#
loop_
_entity_poly.entity_id
_entity_poly.type
_entity_poly.pdbx_seq_one_letter_code
_entity_poly.pdbx_strand_id
1 'polypeptide(L)'
;HVIHRRQRQMCIRDRTGCELWGIEFGSAKGKGRLLRIYIDAIHGVDINDCTKVSREIDYYFQHESIFSEFAFFEVSSPGLDRKLFNQKQYKKFVGDVVSLSLFSKVNNLRKLKGTLLEVLDSEISVKTEGETLLLELSNIEVCKLDLDDQIEKKKNE
;
A
#
# COMPACT_ATOMS: atom_id res chain seq x y z
N HIS A 1 -3.61 8.08 21.17
CA HIS A 1 -3.29 7.05 20.14
C HIS A 1 -2.67 7.63 18.86
N VAL A 2 -3.12 8.80 18.34
CA VAL A 2 -2.59 9.41 17.10
C VAL A 2 -1.17 9.96 17.29
N ILE A 3 -0.86 10.55 18.45
CA ILE A 3 0.45 11.12 18.77
C ILE A 3 1.52 10.03 18.85
N HIS A 4 1.21 8.89 19.46
CA HIS A 4 2.14 7.75 19.54
C HIS A 4 2.44 7.11 18.18
N ARG A 5 1.46 7.07 17.25
CA ARG A 5 1.67 6.60 15.88
C ARG A 5 2.67 7.47 15.11
N ARG A 6 2.51 8.80 15.19
CA ARG A 6 3.44 9.76 14.53
C ARG A 6 4.85 9.69 15.10
N GLN A 7 5.00 9.58 16.41
CA GLN A 7 6.31 9.45 17.07
C GLN A 7 7.01 8.14 16.69
N ARG A 8 6.30 7.00 16.60
CA ARG A 8 6.87 5.71 16.18
C ARG A 8 7.29 5.71 14.72
N GLN A 9 6.50 6.30 13.83
CA GLN A 9 6.86 6.46 12.42
C GLN A 9 8.10 7.34 12.23
N MET A 10 8.23 8.43 13.00
CA MET A 10 9.42 9.27 12.98
C MET A 10 10.65 8.53 13.49
N CYS A 11 10.55 7.72 14.54
CA CYS A 11 11.67 6.92 15.06
C CYS A 11 12.19 5.90 14.04
N ILE A 12 11.31 5.20 13.33
CA ILE A 12 11.71 4.24 12.28
C ILE A 12 12.40 4.97 11.13
N ARG A 13 11.84 6.06 10.65
CA ARG A 13 12.42 6.87 9.58
C ARG A 13 13.80 7.41 9.94
N ASP A 14 13.96 7.96 11.14
CA ASP A 14 15.22 8.56 11.59
C ASP A 14 16.33 7.53 11.74
N ARG A 15 15.99 6.28 12.12
CA ARG A 15 16.96 5.20 12.30
C ARG A 15 17.28 4.41 11.04
N THR A 16 16.30 4.26 10.16
CA THR A 16 16.41 3.36 8.99
C THR A 16 16.39 4.11 7.65
N GLY A 17 15.95 5.37 7.62
CA GLY A 17 15.70 6.12 6.38
C GLY A 17 14.46 5.67 5.61
N CYS A 18 13.69 4.70 6.16
CA CYS A 18 12.51 4.14 5.52
C CYS A 18 11.22 4.71 6.09
N GLU A 19 10.23 4.86 5.24
CA GLU A 19 8.87 5.27 5.59
C GLU A 19 7.91 4.09 5.53
N LEU A 20 6.90 4.08 6.40
CA LEU A 20 5.80 3.15 6.28
C LEU A 20 4.97 3.49 5.04
N TRP A 21 4.89 2.55 4.10
CA TRP A 21 4.04 2.68 2.91
C TRP A 21 2.62 2.19 3.16
N GLY A 22 2.46 1.03 3.75
CA GLY A 22 1.17 0.45 4.06
C GLY A 22 1.24 -0.81 4.88
N ILE A 23 0.09 -1.23 5.37
CA ILE A 23 -0.08 -2.43 6.19
C ILE A 23 -1.20 -3.27 5.60
N GLU A 24 -0.97 -4.57 5.49
CA GLU A 24 -1.99 -5.55 5.15
C GLU A 24 -2.12 -6.63 6.22
N PHE A 25 -3.34 -7.10 6.39
CA PHE A 25 -3.63 -8.26 7.22
C PHE A 25 -3.82 -9.48 6.33
N GLY A 26 -3.12 -10.55 6.64
CA GLY A 26 -3.17 -11.79 5.89
C GLY A 26 -3.30 -13.00 6.80
N SER A 27 -3.35 -14.15 6.17
CA SER A 27 -3.22 -15.44 6.85
C SER A 27 -2.26 -16.34 6.09
N ALA A 28 -1.40 -17.02 6.80
CA ALA A 28 -0.61 -18.11 6.24
C ALA A 28 -1.28 -19.42 6.57
N LYS A 29 -1.56 -20.24 5.55
CA LYS A 29 -2.23 -21.54 5.72
C LYS A 29 -1.56 -22.37 6.82
N GLY A 30 -2.32 -22.66 7.89
CA GLY A 30 -1.86 -23.48 9.02
C GLY A 30 -0.87 -22.79 9.98
N LYS A 31 -0.52 -21.53 9.78
CA LYS A 31 0.47 -20.80 10.59
C LYS A 31 -0.10 -19.60 11.37
N GLY A 32 -1.37 -19.24 11.15
CA GLY A 32 -2.03 -18.15 11.86
C GLY A 32 -2.09 -16.83 11.07
N ARG A 33 -2.43 -15.75 11.77
CA ARG A 33 -2.57 -14.41 11.18
C ARG A 33 -1.22 -13.76 10.93
N LEU A 34 -1.10 -13.12 9.76
CA LEU A 34 0.08 -12.44 9.30
C LEU A 34 -0.15 -10.93 9.25
N LEU A 35 0.80 -10.17 9.78
CA LEU A 35 0.90 -8.71 9.58
C LEU A 35 1.96 -8.44 8.50
N ARG A 36 1.54 -7.88 7.38
CA ARG A 36 2.46 -7.48 6.30
C ARG A 36 2.67 -5.98 6.32
N ILE A 37 3.93 -5.55 6.37
CA ILE A 37 4.35 -4.17 6.49
C ILE A 37 5.15 -3.81 5.24
N TYR A 38 4.64 -2.84 4.49
CA TYR A 38 5.35 -2.29 3.34
C TYR A 38 6.10 -1.03 3.74
N ILE A 39 7.39 -0.96 3.37
CA ILE A 39 8.24 0.20 3.61
C ILE A 39 8.74 0.77 2.28
N ASP A 40 8.95 2.08 2.23
CA ASP A 40 9.48 2.76 1.07
C ASP A 40 10.64 3.69 1.48
N ALA A 41 11.51 4.01 0.53
CA ALA A 41 12.62 4.94 0.73
C ALA A 41 12.92 5.68 -0.58
N ILE A 42 13.50 6.88 -0.49
CA ILE A 42 13.77 7.76 -1.64
C ILE A 42 14.62 7.05 -2.71
N HIS A 43 15.59 6.24 -2.28
CA HIS A 43 16.50 5.52 -3.19
C HIS A 43 16.11 4.04 -3.39
N GLY A 44 14.88 3.69 -3.09
CA GLY A 44 14.41 2.30 -3.10
C GLY A 44 14.73 1.56 -1.80
N VAL A 45 14.21 0.36 -1.69
CA VAL A 45 14.32 -0.50 -0.51
C VAL A 45 15.04 -1.78 -0.90
N ASP A 46 16.09 -2.11 -0.18
CA ASP A 46 16.81 -3.38 -0.31
C ASP A 46 16.55 -4.33 0.86
N ILE A 47 17.15 -5.51 0.81
CA ILE A 47 16.99 -6.53 1.86
C ILE A 47 17.56 -6.08 3.21
N ASN A 48 18.61 -5.24 3.22
CA ASN A 48 19.19 -4.70 4.43
C ASN A 48 18.25 -3.72 5.12
N ASP A 49 17.54 -2.90 4.34
CA ASP A 49 16.51 -2.00 4.86
C ASP A 49 15.38 -2.77 5.51
N CYS A 50 14.88 -3.83 4.86
CA CYS A 50 13.87 -4.72 5.42
C CYS A 50 14.35 -5.36 6.73
N THR A 51 15.60 -5.79 6.79
CA THR A 51 16.19 -6.38 8.00
C THR A 51 16.30 -5.37 9.14
N LYS A 52 16.74 -4.15 8.87
CA LYS A 52 16.82 -3.08 9.87
C LYS A 52 15.44 -2.76 10.45
N VAL A 53 14.45 -2.57 9.58
CA VAL A 53 13.08 -2.27 10.01
C VAL A 53 12.49 -3.45 10.77
N SER A 54 12.72 -4.69 10.33
CA SER A 54 12.25 -5.88 11.04
C SER A 54 12.79 -5.96 12.47
N ARG A 55 14.06 -5.65 12.68
CA ARG A 55 14.67 -5.63 14.03
C ARG A 55 14.05 -4.56 14.93
N GLU A 56 13.77 -3.37 14.40
CA GLU A 56 13.10 -2.31 15.15
C GLU A 56 11.66 -2.68 15.54
N ILE A 57 10.97 -3.37 14.65
CA ILE A 57 9.57 -3.79 14.87
C ILE A 57 9.48 -5.00 15.79
N ASP A 58 10.44 -5.92 15.74
CA ASP A 58 10.41 -7.18 16.48
C ASP A 58 10.23 -6.96 17.99
N TYR A 59 10.91 -5.97 18.55
CA TYR A 59 10.74 -5.61 19.95
C TYR A 59 9.28 -5.25 20.29
N TYR A 60 8.63 -4.42 19.47
CA TYR A 60 7.24 -4.02 19.68
C TYR A 60 6.28 -5.19 19.43
N PHE A 61 6.57 -6.00 18.43
CA PHE A 61 5.77 -7.16 18.08
C PHE A 61 5.68 -8.16 19.23
N GLN A 62 6.78 -8.38 19.96
CA GLN A 62 6.83 -9.30 21.08
C GLN A 62 6.25 -8.74 22.38
N HIS A 63 6.29 -7.42 22.59
CA HIS A 63 5.98 -6.80 23.88
C HIS A 63 4.67 -6.01 23.91
N GLU A 64 4.11 -5.65 22.76
CA GLU A 64 2.86 -4.90 22.72
C GLU A 64 1.65 -5.79 22.42
N SER A 65 0.65 -5.74 23.29
CA SER A 65 -0.58 -6.55 23.20
C SER A 65 -1.37 -6.34 21.91
N ILE A 66 -1.22 -5.18 21.24
CA ILE A 66 -1.88 -4.89 19.96
C ILE A 66 -1.49 -5.89 18.87
N PHE A 67 -0.33 -6.53 18.99
CA PHE A 67 0.17 -7.52 18.02
C PHE A 67 -0.13 -8.97 18.43
N SER A 68 -0.75 -9.19 19.59
CA SER A 68 -0.98 -10.55 20.13
C SER A 68 -1.84 -11.45 19.25
N GLU A 69 -2.64 -10.88 18.36
CA GLU A 69 -3.48 -11.63 17.42
C GLU A 69 -2.72 -12.15 16.18
N PHE A 70 -1.50 -11.67 15.95
CA PHE A 70 -0.68 -12.07 14.82
C PHE A 70 0.36 -13.12 15.25
N ALA A 71 0.49 -14.18 14.45
CA ALA A 71 1.51 -15.20 14.67
C ALA A 71 2.89 -14.72 14.24
N PHE A 72 2.95 -13.87 13.21
CA PHE A 72 4.21 -13.33 12.69
C PHE A 72 3.95 -12.07 11.84
N PHE A 73 5.05 -11.38 11.51
CA PHE A 73 5.02 -10.24 10.61
C PHE A 73 6.06 -10.40 9.48
N GLU A 74 5.80 -9.70 8.38
CA GLU A 74 6.73 -9.58 7.25
C GLU A 74 6.97 -8.13 6.93
N VAL A 75 8.20 -7.78 6.58
CA VAL A 75 8.58 -6.45 6.08
C VAL A 75 9.03 -6.59 4.64
N SER A 76 8.47 -5.78 3.75
CA SER A 76 8.73 -5.85 2.31
C SER A 76 8.72 -4.46 1.67
N SER A 77 9.36 -4.33 0.52
CA SER A 77 9.14 -3.20 -0.37
C SER A 77 7.77 -3.30 -1.05
N PRO A 78 7.16 -2.18 -1.47
CA PRO A 78 5.85 -2.22 -2.15
C PRO A 78 5.90 -2.79 -3.57
N GLY A 79 7.07 -2.85 -4.21
CA GLY A 79 7.21 -3.28 -5.61
C GLY A 79 6.84 -2.21 -6.65
N LEU A 80 6.95 -2.56 -7.94
CA LEU A 80 6.56 -1.68 -9.05
C LEU A 80 5.04 -1.59 -9.20
N ASP A 81 4.36 -2.70 -9.00
CA ASP A 81 2.90 -2.82 -8.96
C ASP A 81 2.34 -2.59 -7.57
N ARG A 82 2.89 -1.57 -6.89
CA ARG A 82 2.56 -1.28 -5.50
C ARG A 82 1.07 -1.01 -5.29
N LYS A 83 0.59 -1.44 -4.14
CA LYS A 83 -0.75 -1.10 -3.66
C LYS A 83 -0.78 0.34 -3.16
N LEU A 84 -1.88 1.03 -3.40
CA LEU A 84 -2.16 2.37 -2.90
C LEU A 84 -3.18 2.27 -1.76
N PHE A 85 -2.83 2.82 -0.60
CA PHE A 85 -3.60 2.64 0.63
C PHE A 85 -4.36 3.89 1.08
N ASN A 86 -3.98 5.07 0.60
CA ASN A 86 -4.56 6.31 1.07
C ASN A 86 -4.59 7.38 -0.03
N GLN A 87 -5.36 8.44 0.22
CA GLN A 87 -5.56 9.54 -0.71
C GLN A 87 -4.24 10.22 -1.12
N LYS A 88 -3.32 10.39 -0.18
CA LYS A 88 -2.01 11.00 -0.47
C LYS A 88 -1.21 10.17 -1.48
N GLN A 89 -1.28 8.86 -1.38
CA GLN A 89 -0.64 7.96 -2.34
C GLN A 89 -1.34 7.97 -3.70
N TYR A 90 -2.68 7.98 -3.73
CA TYR A 90 -3.42 8.15 -4.98
C TYR A 90 -3.02 9.43 -5.73
N LYS A 91 -2.90 10.55 -5.04
CA LYS A 91 -2.51 11.84 -5.64
C LYS A 91 -1.15 11.80 -6.33
N LYS A 92 -0.21 11.01 -5.82
CA LYS A 92 1.13 10.84 -6.42
C LYS A 92 1.09 10.15 -7.78
N PHE A 93 0.06 9.34 -8.04
CA PHE A 93 -0.03 8.48 -9.21
C PHE A 93 -1.17 8.87 -10.15
N VAL A 94 -1.64 10.11 -10.09
CA VAL A 94 -2.55 10.66 -11.10
C VAL A 94 -1.86 10.62 -12.46
N GLY A 95 -2.56 10.08 -13.45
CA GLY A 95 -2.03 9.82 -14.81
C GLY A 95 -1.54 8.39 -15.03
N ASP A 96 -1.37 7.61 -13.98
CA ASP A 96 -0.94 6.22 -14.07
C ASP A 96 -2.12 5.26 -14.26
N VAL A 97 -1.85 4.13 -14.88
CA VAL A 97 -2.82 3.05 -15.00
C VAL A 97 -2.87 2.27 -13.69
N VAL A 98 -4.07 2.05 -13.18
CA VAL A 98 -4.33 1.30 -11.96
C VAL A 98 -5.27 0.13 -12.20
N SER A 99 -5.08 -0.94 -11.44
CA SER A 99 -5.98 -2.07 -11.33
C SER A 99 -6.71 -2.01 -10.00
N LEU A 100 -8.03 -2.13 -10.05
CA LEU A 100 -8.91 -1.95 -8.89
C LEU A 100 -9.78 -3.18 -8.66
N SER A 101 -9.96 -3.53 -7.40
CA SER A 101 -11.03 -4.43 -6.93
C SER A 101 -11.95 -3.65 -6.01
N LEU A 102 -13.25 -3.83 -6.17
CA LEU A 102 -14.28 -3.13 -5.41
C LEU A 102 -15.00 -4.08 -4.45
N PHE A 103 -15.44 -3.57 -3.31
CA PHE A 103 -16.32 -4.32 -2.41
C PHE A 103 -17.71 -4.53 -3.04
N SER A 104 -18.27 -3.50 -3.64
CA SER A 104 -19.55 -3.53 -4.35
C SER A 104 -19.36 -3.16 -5.82
N LYS A 105 -20.11 -3.81 -6.70
CA LYS A 105 -20.06 -3.55 -8.14
C LYS A 105 -20.46 -2.12 -8.48
N VAL A 106 -19.72 -1.52 -9.41
CA VAL A 106 -20.08 -0.28 -10.09
C VAL A 106 -20.21 -0.59 -11.58
N ASN A 107 -21.34 -0.24 -12.20
CA ASN A 107 -21.67 -0.59 -13.59
C ASN A 107 -21.45 -2.08 -13.90
N ASN A 108 -21.90 -2.95 -12.99
CA ASN A 108 -21.71 -4.40 -13.05
C ASN A 108 -20.27 -4.92 -12.95
N LEU A 109 -19.29 -4.02 -12.75
CA LEU A 109 -17.88 -4.37 -12.63
C LEU A 109 -17.45 -4.39 -11.16
N ARG A 110 -16.79 -5.45 -10.75
CA ARG A 110 -16.14 -5.57 -9.45
C ARG A 110 -14.61 -5.42 -9.56
N LYS A 111 -14.06 -5.72 -10.72
CA LYS A 111 -12.66 -5.50 -11.06
C LYS A 111 -12.58 -4.65 -12.30
N LEU A 112 -11.71 -3.67 -12.28
CA LEU A 112 -11.53 -2.77 -13.42
C LEU A 112 -10.08 -2.30 -13.51
N LYS A 113 -9.69 -1.87 -14.71
CA LYS A 113 -8.40 -1.29 -15.00
C LYS A 113 -8.62 0.00 -15.77
N GLY A 114 -7.89 1.04 -15.42
CA GLY A 114 -8.00 2.32 -16.08
C GLY A 114 -6.98 3.33 -15.60
N THR A 115 -6.97 4.50 -16.23
CA THR A 115 -6.09 5.61 -15.87
C THR A 115 -6.71 6.42 -14.73
N LEU A 116 -5.95 6.62 -13.66
CA LEU A 116 -6.34 7.50 -12.56
C LEU A 116 -6.26 8.95 -13.01
N LEU A 117 -7.41 9.61 -13.11
CA LEU A 117 -7.51 10.99 -13.62
C LEU A 117 -7.44 12.03 -12.52
N GLU A 118 -8.18 11.83 -11.44
CA GLU A 118 -8.36 12.80 -10.38
C GLU A 118 -8.62 12.13 -9.04
N VAL A 119 -8.20 12.79 -7.98
CA VAL A 119 -8.41 12.35 -6.59
C VAL A 119 -9.12 13.46 -5.85
N LEU A 120 -10.35 13.19 -5.43
CA LEU A 120 -11.18 14.07 -4.61
C LEU A 120 -11.11 13.65 -3.14
N ASP A 121 -11.82 14.34 -2.25
CA ASP A 121 -11.74 14.06 -0.80
C ASP A 121 -12.19 12.64 -0.43
N SER A 122 -13.23 12.12 -1.07
CA SER A 122 -13.80 10.80 -0.78
C SER A 122 -13.91 9.89 -2.01
N GLU A 123 -13.48 10.34 -3.18
CA GLU A 123 -13.69 9.68 -4.46
C GLU A 123 -12.46 9.81 -5.35
N ILE A 124 -12.32 8.88 -6.28
CA ILE A 124 -11.36 8.97 -7.39
C ILE A 124 -12.08 8.84 -8.72
N SER A 125 -11.54 9.49 -9.74
CA SER A 125 -12.00 9.39 -11.11
C SER A 125 -11.04 8.50 -11.90
N VAL A 126 -11.55 7.47 -12.54
CA VAL A 126 -10.77 6.49 -13.33
C VAL A 126 -11.36 6.37 -14.73
N LYS A 127 -10.53 6.58 -15.74
CA LYS A 127 -10.87 6.41 -17.14
C LYS A 127 -10.63 4.98 -17.58
N THR A 128 -11.69 4.27 -17.89
CA THR A 128 -11.67 2.95 -18.53
C THR A 128 -11.78 3.05 -20.05
N GLU A 129 -11.79 1.92 -20.77
CA GLU A 129 -11.87 1.93 -22.24
C GLU A 129 -13.14 2.59 -22.81
N GLY A 130 -14.25 2.56 -22.09
CA GLY A 130 -15.53 3.06 -22.58
C GLY A 130 -16.07 4.30 -21.87
N GLU A 131 -15.63 4.56 -20.65
CA GLU A 131 -16.22 5.57 -19.78
C GLU A 131 -15.28 6.04 -18.67
N THR A 132 -15.63 7.15 -18.07
CA THR A 132 -14.99 7.63 -16.85
C THR A 132 -15.89 7.28 -15.67
N LEU A 133 -15.34 6.56 -14.70
CA LEU A 133 -16.04 6.15 -13.49
C LEU A 133 -15.60 6.98 -12.29
N LEU A 134 -16.55 7.37 -11.48
CA LEU A 134 -16.32 7.98 -10.18
C LEU A 134 -16.49 6.89 -9.11
N LEU A 135 -15.44 6.64 -8.34
CA LEU A 135 -15.39 5.55 -7.37
C LEU A 135 -15.17 6.09 -5.96
N GLU A 136 -16.02 5.72 -5.03
CA GLU A 136 -15.84 6.05 -3.62
C GLU A 136 -14.63 5.30 -3.05
N LEU A 137 -13.75 6.00 -2.34
CA LEU A 137 -12.59 5.39 -1.68
C LEU A 137 -12.99 4.27 -0.73
N SER A 138 -14.13 4.41 -0.05
CA SER A 138 -14.68 3.37 0.86
C SER A 138 -15.11 2.09 0.13
N ASN A 139 -15.35 2.15 -1.16
CA ASN A 139 -15.74 0.99 -1.98
C ASN A 139 -14.52 0.28 -2.62
N ILE A 140 -13.35 0.85 -2.50
CA ILE A 140 -12.12 0.26 -3.06
C ILE A 140 -11.54 -0.74 -2.06
N GLU A 141 -11.57 -2.02 -2.43
CA GLU A 141 -10.94 -3.09 -1.65
C GLU A 141 -9.42 -3.10 -1.83
N VAL A 142 -8.98 -3.06 -3.10
CA VAL A 142 -7.57 -3.01 -3.50
C VAL A 142 -7.41 -2.09 -4.70
N CYS A 143 -6.43 -1.22 -4.63
CA CYS A 143 -5.93 -0.47 -5.79
C CYS A 143 -4.42 -0.65 -5.89
N LYS A 144 -3.94 -1.03 -7.05
CA LYS A 144 -2.50 -1.16 -7.30
C LYS A 144 -2.13 -0.60 -8.67
N LEU A 145 -0.88 -0.15 -8.80
CA LEU A 145 -0.33 0.28 -10.08
C LEU A 145 -0.29 -0.89 -11.06
N ASP A 146 -0.52 -0.61 -12.32
CA ASP A 146 -0.38 -1.63 -13.36
C ASP A 146 1.09 -1.90 -13.66
N LEU A 147 1.49 -3.16 -13.59
CA LEU A 147 2.89 -3.54 -13.75
C LEU A 147 3.42 -3.24 -15.14
N ASP A 148 2.63 -3.51 -16.18
CA ASP A 148 3.04 -3.29 -17.58
C ASP A 148 3.26 -1.80 -17.85
N ASP A 149 2.34 -0.93 -17.40
CA ASP A 149 2.48 0.52 -17.49
C ASP A 149 3.74 1.02 -16.76
N GLN A 150 4.03 0.51 -15.58
CA GLN A 150 5.22 0.90 -14.81
C GLN A 150 6.53 0.42 -15.47
N ILE A 151 6.53 -0.74 -16.11
CA ILE A 151 7.69 -1.24 -16.86
C ILE A 151 7.95 -0.39 -18.09
N GLU A 152 6.90 -0.01 -18.83
CA GLU A 152 7.02 0.85 -20.01
C GLU A 152 7.57 2.24 -19.65
N LYS A 153 7.11 2.84 -18.56
CA LYS A 153 7.61 4.12 -18.08
C LYS A 153 9.10 4.08 -17.74
N LYS A 154 9.54 3.03 -17.04
CA LYS A 154 10.96 2.85 -16.72
C LYS A 154 11.88 2.65 -17.93
N LYS A 155 11.38 2.11 -19.03
CA LYS A 155 12.16 1.97 -20.26
C LYS A 155 12.34 3.30 -21.01
N ASN A 156 11.47 4.27 -20.74
CA ASN A 156 11.44 5.59 -21.39
C ASN A 156 12.15 6.68 -20.57
N GLU A 157 12.59 6.37 -19.36
CA GLU A 157 13.45 7.21 -18.52
C GLU A 157 14.94 6.98 -18.84
#